data_ece954fb3d22c51375650866a8fae88f
#
_entry.id   ece954fb3d22c51375650866a8fae88f
#
_cell.length_a   1.000
_cell.length_b   1.000
_cell.length_c   1.000
_cell.angle_alpha   90.00
_cell.angle_beta   90.00
_cell.angle_gamma   90.00
#
_symmetry.space_group_name_H-M   'P 1'
#
loop_
_entity.id
_entity.type
_entity.pdbx_description
1 polymer ?
#
loop_
_entity_poly.entity_id
_entity_poly.type
_entity_poly.pdbx_seq_one_letter_code
_entity_poly.pdbx_strand_id
1 'polypeptide(L)'
;VVTFLYTHCRNTCPAQAQTARGALDDLGHDVPAIAISVDPARDTRASARAFLSKQHALGRIHFVLGTFKQLDPLWKGFAILPQRPTVEHIARFTLVDKRGFQRIGFPGDQATPERLAHDLKLLERE
;
A
#
# COMPACT_ATOMS: atom_id res chain seq x y z
N VAL A 1 5.79 -5.08 1.84
CA VAL A 1 4.37 -4.74 2.02
C VAL A 1 3.89 -3.95 0.82
N VAL A 2 2.81 -4.40 0.21
CA VAL A 2 2.21 -3.70 -0.94
C VAL A 2 0.77 -3.34 -0.61
N THR A 3 0.40 -2.09 -0.85
CA THR A 3 -0.97 -1.62 -0.73
C THR A 3 -1.33 -0.70 -1.89
N PHE A 4 -2.59 -0.32 -2.00
CA PHE A 4 -3.12 0.43 -3.14
C PHE A 4 -3.88 1.64 -2.62
N LEU A 5 -3.46 2.83 -3.03
CA LEU A 5 -3.94 4.10 -2.50
C LEU A 5 -4.17 5.11 -3.62
N TYR A 6 -4.92 6.16 -3.31
CA TYR A 6 -4.94 7.39 -4.11
C TYR A 6 -4.97 8.60 -3.18
N THR A 7 -4.31 9.69 -3.60
CA THR A 7 -4.02 10.82 -2.70
C THR A 7 -5.26 11.66 -2.35
N HIS A 8 -6.31 11.57 -3.16
CA HIS A 8 -7.58 12.27 -2.93
C HIS A 8 -8.59 11.43 -2.14
N CYS A 9 -8.19 10.26 -1.67
CA CYS A 9 -9.02 9.41 -0.81
C CYS A 9 -9.15 10.03 0.58
N ARG A 10 -10.38 10.18 1.04
CA ARG A 10 -10.66 10.81 2.34
C ARG A 10 -11.02 9.80 3.44
N ASN A 11 -11.32 8.55 3.07
CA ASN A 11 -11.87 7.57 4.00
C ASN A 11 -10.81 6.56 4.48
N THR A 12 -10.44 5.60 3.64
CA THR A 12 -9.64 4.45 4.08
C THR A 12 -8.14 4.61 3.86
N CYS A 13 -7.72 5.41 2.88
CA CYS A 13 -6.30 5.49 2.51
C CYS A 13 -5.39 6.08 3.60
N PRO A 14 -5.80 7.13 4.35
CA PRO A 14 -4.99 7.58 5.48
C PRO A 14 -4.78 6.47 6.52
N ALA A 15 -5.83 5.71 6.84
CA ALA A 15 -5.74 4.59 7.77
C ALA A 15 -4.85 3.48 7.24
N GLN A 16 -4.89 3.18 5.93
CA GLN A 16 -4.00 2.19 5.32
C GLN A 16 -2.53 2.59 5.45
N ALA A 17 -2.20 3.85 5.16
CA ALA A 17 -0.84 4.34 5.30
C ALA A 17 -0.37 4.27 6.75
N GLN A 18 -1.22 4.62 7.71
CA GLN A 18 -0.92 4.54 9.13
C GLN A 18 -0.73 3.08 9.58
N THR A 19 -1.55 2.16 9.08
CA THR A 19 -1.42 0.73 9.38
C THR A 19 -0.08 0.18 8.88
N ALA A 20 0.31 0.52 7.65
CA ALA A 20 1.61 0.11 7.10
C ALA A 20 2.78 0.68 7.91
N ARG A 21 2.71 1.96 8.26
CA ARG A 21 3.72 2.60 9.09
C ARG A 21 3.82 1.94 10.47
N GLY A 22 2.67 1.70 11.11
CA GLY A 22 2.62 1.03 12.40
C GLY A 22 3.21 -0.37 12.36
N ALA A 23 3.03 -1.09 11.25
CA ALA A 23 3.65 -2.41 11.08
C ALA A 23 5.18 -2.32 11.04
N LEU A 24 5.73 -1.31 10.36
CA LEU A 24 7.17 -1.08 10.34
C LEU A 24 7.71 -0.74 11.75
N ASP A 25 6.96 0.06 12.51
CA ASP A 25 7.30 0.38 13.90
C ASP A 25 7.31 -0.89 14.77
N ASP A 26 6.28 -1.71 14.67
CA ASP A 26 6.15 -2.95 15.45
C ASP A 26 7.21 -3.99 15.05
N LEU A 27 7.59 -4.00 13.78
CA LEU A 27 8.64 -4.88 13.28
C LEU A 27 10.02 -4.48 13.84
N GLY A 28 10.22 -3.20 14.15
CA GLY A 28 11.44 -2.66 14.72
C GLY A 28 12.52 -2.31 13.69
N HIS A 29 12.27 -2.55 12.42
CA HIS A 29 13.14 -2.15 11.31
C HIS A 29 12.29 -1.99 10.05
N ASP A 30 12.78 -1.20 9.10
CA ASP A 30 12.05 -0.98 7.86
C ASP A 30 12.32 -2.10 6.86
N VAL A 31 11.24 -2.58 6.23
CA VAL A 31 11.28 -3.41 5.02
C VAL A 31 10.64 -2.60 3.90
N PRO A 32 10.85 -2.94 2.62
CA PRO A 32 10.21 -2.21 1.54
C PRO A 32 8.70 -2.18 1.70
N ALA A 33 8.13 -0.98 1.74
CA ALA A 33 6.70 -0.73 1.80
C ALA A 33 6.31 0.14 0.61
N ILE A 34 5.38 -0.37 -0.20
CA ILE A 34 5.03 0.22 -1.48
C ILE A 34 3.52 0.49 -1.52
N ALA A 35 3.17 1.72 -1.86
CA ALA A 35 1.79 2.11 -2.15
C ALA A 35 1.68 2.35 -3.66
N ILE A 36 0.83 1.60 -4.33
CA ILE A 36 0.63 1.73 -5.78
C ILE A 36 -0.61 2.58 -6.01
N SER A 37 -0.46 3.64 -6.82
CA SER A 37 -1.58 4.52 -7.18
C SER A 37 -2.68 3.75 -7.90
N VAL A 38 -3.94 4.03 -7.54
CA VAL A 38 -5.13 3.54 -8.26
C VAL A 38 -5.87 4.67 -8.98
N ASP A 39 -5.32 5.87 -8.98
CA ASP A 39 -5.90 7.06 -9.61
C ASP A 39 -4.83 7.87 -10.35
N PRO A 40 -4.28 7.34 -11.45
CA PRO A 40 -3.17 8.00 -12.16
C PRO A 40 -3.53 9.36 -12.74
N ALA A 41 -4.82 9.64 -12.98
CA ALA A 41 -5.25 10.91 -13.54
C ALA A 41 -5.07 12.07 -12.54
N ARG A 42 -5.16 11.80 -11.24
CA ARG A 42 -5.10 12.83 -10.18
C ARG A 42 -3.88 12.72 -9.28
N ASP A 43 -3.28 11.54 -9.17
CA ASP A 43 -2.10 11.37 -8.33
C ASP A 43 -0.86 11.91 -9.02
N THR A 44 -0.18 12.82 -8.34
CA THR A 44 1.08 13.43 -8.80
C THR A 44 2.16 13.19 -7.76
N ARG A 45 3.41 13.44 -8.15
CA ARG A 45 4.52 13.38 -7.20
C ARG A 45 4.29 14.32 -6.01
N ALA A 46 3.80 15.52 -6.25
CA ALA A 46 3.52 16.49 -5.20
C ALA A 46 2.38 16.01 -4.28
N SER A 47 1.28 15.49 -4.84
CA SER A 47 0.16 15.00 -4.03
C SER A 47 0.53 13.76 -3.23
N ALA A 48 1.32 12.86 -3.80
CA ALA A 48 1.82 11.67 -3.10
C ALA A 48 2.72 12.05 -1.93
N ARG A 49 3.64 12.98 -2.15
CA ARG A 49 4.55 13.48 -1.10
C ARG A 49 3.77 14.15 0.03
N ALA A 50 2.81 14.99 -0.29
CA ALA A 50 1.96 15.66 0.71
C ALA A 50 1.14 14.64 1.50
N PHE A 51 0.56 13.65 0.83
CA PHE A 51 -0.18 12.57 1.48
C PHE A 51 0.70 11.79 2.47
N LEU A 52 1.86 11.32 2.03
CA LEU A 52 2.77 10.55 2.90
C LEU A 52 3.28 11.37 4.07
N SER A 53 3.61 12.64 3.85
CA SER A 53 4.05 13.55 4.92
C SER A 53 2.96 13.71 5.98
N LYS A 54 1.71 13.87 5.57
CA LYS A 54 0.56 14.01 6.46
C LYS A 54 0.33 12.77 7.32
N GLN A 55 0.67 11.60 6.80
CA GLN A 55 0.56 10.32 7.51
C GLN A 55 1.84 9.92 8.25
N HIS A 56 2.83 10.81 8.29
CA HIS A 56 4.15 10.54 8.91
C HIS A 56 4.85 9.31 8.31
N ALA A 57 4.68 9.11 7.01
CA ALA A 57 5.20 7.95 6.29
C ALA A 57 6.19 8.30 5.18
N LEU A 58 6.52 9.59 5.02
CA LEU A 58 7.46 10.05 4.00
C LEU A 58 8.84 9.42 4.25
N GLY A 59 9.41 8.84 3.21
CA GLY A 59 10.69 8.13 3.31
C GLY A 59 10.58 6.68 3.79
N ARG A 60 9.42 6.27 4.32
CA ARG A 60 9.19 4.91 4.81
C ARG A 60 8.29 4.10 3.88
N ILE A 61 7.36 4.76 3.21
CA ILE A 61 6.49 4.15 2.20
C ILE A 61 6.81 4.82 0.87
N HIS A 62 7.04 4.02 -0.17
CA HIS A 62 7.28 4.50 -1.53
C HIS A 62 5.99 4.48 -2.32
N PHE A 63 5.60 5.64 -2.82
CA PHE A 63 4.39 5.77 -3.63
C PHE A 63 4.75 5.55 -5.10
N VAL A 64 4.18 4.51 -5.70
CA VAL A 64 4.41 4.16 -7.11
C VAL A 64 3.38 4.88 -7.97
N LEU A 65 3.85 5.78 -8.81
CA LEU A 65 3.07 6.57 -9.75
C LEU A 65 3.36 6.13 -11.18
N GLY A 66 2.45 6.44 -12.07
CA GLY A 66 2.63 6.15 -13.50
C GLY A 66 1.38 6.48 -14.28
N THR A 67 1.43 6.21 -15.58
CA THR A 67 0.26 6.29 -16.44
C THR A 67 -0.66 5.10 -16.20
N PHE A 68 -1.90 5.20 -16.66
CA PHE A 68 -2.84 4.08 -16.61
C PHE A 68 -2.20 2.81 -17.24
N LYS A 69 -1.57 2.98 -18.39
CA LYS A 69 -0.93 1.87 -19.11
C LYS A 69 0.21 1.23 -18.32
N GLN A 70 0.97 2.03 -17.59
CA GLN A 70 2.07 1.55 -16.75
C GLN A 70 1.58 0.81 -15.50
N LEU A 71 0.50 1.29 -14.89
CA LEU A 71 -0.02 0.75 -13.64
C LEU A 71 -0.96 -0.45 -13.83
N ASP A 72 -1.63 -0.55 -14.98
CA ASP A 72 -2.61 -1.59 -15.26
C ASP A 72 -2.08 -3.03 -15.05
N PRO A 73 -0.86 -3.39 -15.50
CA PRO A 73 -0.31 -4.71 -15.21
C PRO A 73 -0.14 -4.98 -13.71
N LEU A 74 0.18 -3.95 -12.93
CA LEU A 74 0.32 -4.08 -11.47
C LEU A 74 -1.05 -4.34 -10.83
N TRP A 75 -2.07 -3.59 -11.22
CA TRP A 75 -3.43 -3.80 -10.69
C TRP A 75 -3.91 -5.21 -11.02
N LYS A 76 -3.71 -5.67 -12.24
CA LYS A 76 -4.09 -7.02 -12.66
C LYS A 76 -3.32 -8.09 -11.89
N GLY A 77 -2.02 -7.87 -11.72
CA GLY A 77 -1.15 -8.82 -11.01
C GLY A 77 -1.52 -8.99 -9.54
N PHE A 78 -2.10 -7.95 -8.91
CA PHE A 78 -2.57 -8.00 -7.52
C PHE A 78 -4.09 -8.13 -7.39
N ALA A 79 -4.80 -8.35 -8.48
CA ALA A 79 -6.27 -8.46 -8.52
C ALA A 79 -6.98 -7.23 -7.92
N ILE A 80 -6.50 -6.04 -8.27
CA ILE A 80 -7.03 -4.75 -7.81
C ILE A 80 -7.73 -4.05 -8.97
N LEU A 81 -8.86 -3.42 -8.69
CA LEU A 81 -9.53 -2.53 -9.63
C LEU A 81 -9.08 -1.09 -9.40
N PRO A 82 -8.79 -0.32 -10.47
CA PRO A 82 -8.45 1.09 -10.33
C PRO A 82 -9.66 1.90 -9.87
N GLN A 83 -9.38 3.06 -9.26
CA GLN A 83 -10.42 3.98 -8.83
C GLN A 83 -11.22 4.50 -10.02
N ARG A 84 -12.55 4.48 -9.89
CA ARG A 84 -13.50 4.99 -10.88
C ARG A 84 -14.55 5.83 -10.16
N PRO A 85 -15.21 6.79 -10.84
CA PRO A 85 -16.22 7.63 -10.19
C PRO A 85 -17.37 6.85 -9.54
N THR A 86 -17.70 5.68 -10.07
CA THR A 86 -18.85 4.86 -9.62
C THR A 86 -18.43 3.61 -8.84
N VAL A 87 -17.14 3.38 -8.64
CA VAL A 87 -16.62 2.17 -7.98
C VAL A 87 -15.70 2.58 -6.85
N GLU A 88 -16.06 2.20 -5.63
CA GLU A 88 -15.19 2.42 -4.49
C GLU A 88 -13.95 1.53 -4.57
N HIS A 89 -12.81 2.12 -4.23
CA HIS A 89 -11.56 1.39 -4.09
C HIS A 89 -11.61 0.47 -2.86
N ILE A 90 -11.25 -0.79 -3.05
CA ILE A 90 -11.18 -1.77 -1.97
C ILE A 90 -9.79 -1.72 -1.35
N ALA A 91 -9.75 -1.45 -0.05
CA ALA A 91 -8.51 -1.46 0.72
C ALA A 91 -7.95 -2.87 0.83
N ARG A 92 -6.68 -3.05 0.50
CA ARG A 92 -6.02 -4.35 0.56
C ARG A 92 -4.52 -4.20 0.82
N PHE A 93 -3.99 -5.13 1.61
CA PHE A 93 -2.54 -5.32 1.78
C PHE A 93 -2.13 -6.67 1.21
N THR A 94 -0.97 -6.73 0.58
CA THR A 94 -0.36 -7.96 0.13
C THR A 94 1.08 -8.02 0.63
N LEU A 95 1.44 -9.13 1.26
CA LEU A 95 2.82 -9.39 1.66
C LEU A 95 3.51 -10.25 0.62
N VAL A 96 4.67 -9.78 0.18
CA VAL A 96 5.48 -10.42 -0.87
C VAL A 96 6.76 -10.92 -0.22
N ASP A 97 7.16 -12.15 -0.53
CA ASP A 97 8.38 -12.75 0.03
C ASP A 97 9.66 -12.29 -0.69
N LYS A 98 10.81 -12.75 -0.21
CA LYS A 98 12.12 -12.41 -0.77
C LYS A 98 12.29 -12.86 -2.22
N ARG A 99 11.51 -13.82 -2.68
CA ARG A 99 11.55 -14.33 -4.06
C ARG A 99 10.57 -13.62 -4.98
N GLY A 100 9.79 -12.68 -4.45
CA GLY A 100 8.83 -11.91 -5.23
C GLY A 100 7.45 -12.56 -5.35
N PHE A 101 7.14 -13.59 -4.56
CA PHE A 101 5.83 -14.23 -4.57
C PHE A 101 4.88 -13.57 -3.58
N GLN A 102 3.64 -13.37 -4.01
CA GLN A 102 2.57 -12.93 -3.13
C GLN A 102 2.20 -14.08 -2.19
N ARG A 103 2.35 -13.87 -0.91
CA ARG A 103 2.17 -14.94 0.08
C ARG A 103 0.92 -14.77 0.92
N ILE A 104 0.61 -13.56 1.34
CA ILE A 104 -0.48 -13.29 2.27
C ILE A 104 -1.21 -12.05 1.79
N GLY A 105 -2.56 -12.11 1.74
CA GLY A 105 -3.42 -10.98 1.45
C GLY A 105 -4.32 -10.66 2.63
N PHE A 106 -4.48 -9.38 2.94
CA PHE A 106 -5.38 -8.88 3.98
C PHE A 106 -6.39 -7.92 3.37
N PRO A 107 -7.71 -8.12 3.59
CA PRO A 107 -8.66 -7.03 3.43
C PRO A 107 -8.28 -5.87 4.35
N GLY A 108 -8.47 -4.64 3.91
CA GLY A 108 -8.01 -3.47 4.66
C GLY A 108 -8.62 -3.35 6.05
N ASP A 109 -9.87 -3.77 6.21
CA ASP A 109 -10.59 -3.75 7.48
C ASP A 109 -10.12 -4.84 8.47
N GLN A 110 -9.36 -5.83 8.00
CA GLN A 110 -8.79 -6.90 8.82
C GLN A 110 -7.30 -6.76 9.06
N ALA A 111 -6.65 -5.81 8.41
CA ALA A 111 -5.23 -5.55 8.58
C ALA A 111 -5.01 -4.66 9.80
N THR A 112 -4.16 -5.12 10.70
CA THR A 112 -3.67 -4.31 11.83
C THR A 112 -2.14 -4.26 11.76
N PRO A 113 -1.52 -3.22 12.36
CA PRO A 113 -0.06 -3.15 12.41
C PRO A 113 0.56 -4.42 13.01
N GLU A 114 -0.04 -4.96 14.06
CA GLU A 114 0.45 -6.15 14.75
C GLU A 114 0.40 -7.40 13.87
N ARG A 115 -0.70 -7.57 13.13
CA ARG A 115 -0.86 -8.71 12.21
C ARG A 115 0.14 -8.64 11.06
N LEU A 116 0.29 -7.47 10.46
CA LEU A 116 1.25 -7.28 9.37
C LEU A 116 2.67 -7.52 9.88
N ALA A 117 3.04 -6.97 11.02
CA ALA A 117 4.36 -7.16 11.61
C ALA A 117 4.62 -8.63 11.95
N HIS A 118 3.65 -9.33 12.50
CA HIS A 118 3.76 -10.75 12.82
C HIS A 118 4.07 -11.57 11.56
N ASP A 119 3.32 -11.38 10.50
CA ASP A 119 3.48 -12.16 9.28
C ASP A 119 4.75 -11.77 8.51
N LEU A 120 5.15 -10.49 8.57
CA LEU A 120 6.43 -10.06 8.02
C LEU A 120 7.60 -10.77 8.72
N LYS A 121 7.55 -10.91 10.04
CA LYS A 121 8.57 -11.65 10.79
C LYS A 121 8.68 -13.10 10.34
N LEU A 122 7.53 -13.73 10.08
CA LEU A 122 7.53 -15.11 9.58
C LEU A 122 8.17 -15.21 8.18
N LEU A 123 7.84 -14.28 7.29
CA LEU A 123 8.41 -14.26 5.93
C LEU A 123 9.91 -13.97 5.93
N GLU A 124 10.39 -13.12 6.83
CA GLU A 124 11.81 -12.83 6.97
C GLU A 124 12.66 -14.03 7.39
N ARG A 125 12.07 -14.99 8.10
CA ARG A 125 12.75 -16.20 8.58
C ARG A 125 12.90 -17.27 7.51
N GLU A 126 12.21 -17.14 6.40
CA GLU A 126 12.29 -18.11 5.30
C GLU A 126 13.59 -18.00 4.49
#